data_49187677203b3a584ada49ea09ab7972
#
_entry.id   49187677203b3a584ada49ea09ab7972
#
_cell.length_a   1.000
_cell.length_b   1.000
_cell.length_c   1.000
_cell.angle_alpha   90.00
_cell.angle_beta   90.00
_cell.angle_gamma   90.00
#
_symmetry.space_group_name_H-M   'P 1'
#
loop_
_entity.id
_entity.type
_entity.pdbx_description
1 polymer ?
#
loop_
_entity_poly.entity_id
_entity_poly.type
_entity_poly.pdbx_seq_one_letter_code
_entity_poly.pdbx_strand_id
1 'polypeptide(L)'
;MRLVRLDRGAPESVLLRAAVLEHRPLPGQRGYARAPAATLPLADADPARTPFAVVAGPGPVRDAAGARASCAGFGVLDRAVHARDLVPDPAHAVLLRAFHVAPDWQGKGVGRASCSAPLLDRLAAEVAPDASELVLCVDEANRRAARVYGAAGFSFTGRRLFAEPDGMQLVMVRPIDAGGGS
;
A
#
# COMPACT_ATOMS: atom_id res chain seq x y z
N MET A 1 11.15 1.17 -10.46
CA MET A 1 10.21 0.60 -9.49
C MET A 1 8.86 0.47 -10.14
N ARG A 2 8.07 -0.54 -9.80
CA ARG A 2 6.71 -0.77 -10.30
C ARG A 2 5.86 -1.44 -9.22
N LEU A 3 4.55 -1.30 -9.33
CA LEU A 3 3.57 -2.01 -8.50
C LEU A 3 2.95 -3.12 -9.35
N VAL A 4 2.89 -4.33 -8.78
CA VAL A 4 2.36 -5.51 -9.46
C VAL A 4 1.20 -6.08 -8.66
N ARG A 5 0.05 -6.16 -9.28
CA ARG A 5 -1.16 -6.73 -8.67
C ARG A 5 -0.96 -8.21 -8.37
N LEU A 6 -1.40 -8.62 -7.18
CA LEU A 6 -1.28 -10.01 -6.71
C LEU A 6 -2.59 -10.80 -6.81
N ASP A 7 -3.69 -10.16 -7.16
CA ASP A 7 -5.01 -10.78 -7.37
C ASP A 7 -5.17 -11.40 -8.78
N ARG A 8 -4.15 -11.27 -9.64
CA ARG A 8 -4.14 -11.85 -10.99
C ARG A 8 -3.37 -13.17 -10.99
N GLY A 9 -3.84 -14.15 -11.78
CA GLY A 9 -3.18 -15.44 -11.94
C GLY A 9 -1.96 -15.45 -12.87
N ALA A 10 -1.34 -14.27 -13.13
CA ALA A 10 -0.16 -14.18 -13.96
C ALA A 10 1.05 -14.86 -13.30
N PRO A 11 1.96 -15.49 -14.07
CA PRO A 11 3.13 -16.19 -13.53
C PRO A 11 3.98 -15.31 -12.59
N GLU A 12 4.18 -14.03 -12.95
CA GLU A 12 4.89 -13.08 -12.10
C GLU A 12 4.17 -12.84 -10.76
N SER A 13 2.84 -12.70 -10.76
CA SER A 13 2.06 -12.51 -9.54
C SER A 13 2.19 -13.71 -8.59
N VAL A 14 2.22 -14.92 -9.11
CA VAL A 14 2.41 -16.14 -8.30
C VAL A 14 3.77 -16.14 -7.62
N LEU A 15 4.84 -15.80 -8.34
CA LEU A 15 6.19 -15.73 -7.80
C LEU A 15 6.32 -14.63 -6.72
N LEU A 16 5.75 -13.45 -6.99
CA LEU A 16 5.76 -12.34 -6.05
C LEU A 16 4.91 -12.59 -4.81
N ARG A 17 3.78 -13.31 -4.93
CA ARG A 17 2.98 -13.75 -3.76
C ARG A 17 3.82 -14.59 -2.81
N ALA A 18 4.57 -15.56 -3.34
CA ALA A 18 5.46 -16.39 -2.53
C ALA A 18 6.52 -15.53 -1.81
N ALA A 19 7.17 -14.61 -2.52
CA ALA A 19 8.16 -13.71 -1.95
C ALA A 19 7.57 -12.78 -0.87
N VAL A 20 6.40 -12.20 -1.10
CA VAL A 20 5.68 -11.34 -0.13
C VAL A 20 5.39 -12.10 1.16
N LEU A 21 4.99 -13.37 1.09
CA LEU A 21 4.69 -14.18 2.28
C LEU A 21 5.92 -14.45 3.15
N GLU A 22 7.12 -14.32 2.61
CA GLU A 22 8.39 -14.44 3.35
C GLU A 22 8.75 -13.15 4.11
N HIS A 23 8.13 -12.02 3.79
CA HIS A 23 8.42 -10.74 4.46
C HIS A 23 8.08 -10.78 5.95
N ARG A 24 8.96 -10.24 6.76
CA ARG A 24 8.77 -10.11 8.21
C ARG A 24 9.03 -8.66 8.63
N PRO A 25 8.07 -7.97 9.23
CA PRO A 25 8.31 -6.66 9.82
C PRO A 25 9.40 -6.74 10.88
N LEU A 26 10.22 -5.69 10.97
CA LEU A 26 11.20 -5.57 12.06
C LEU A 26 10.50 -5.61 13.44
N PRO A 27 11.17 -6.11 14.49
CA PRO A 27 10.57 -6.21 15.83
C PRO A 27 9.90 -4.92 16.30
N GLY A 28 10.53 -3.76 16.10
CA GLY A 28 9.97 -2.45 16.47
C GLY A 28 8.83 -1.95 15.57
N GLN A 29 8.47 -2.68 14.53
CA GLN A 29 7.40 -2.33 13.60
C GLN A 29 6.17 -3.23 13.73
N ARG A 30 6.25 -4.28 14.56
CA ARG A 30 5.16 -5.28 14.70
C ARG A 30 3.86 -4.69 15.26
N GLY A 31 3.94 -3.58 15.99
CA GLY A 31 2.77 -2.84 16.47
C GLY A 31 2.09 -2.00 15.37
N TYR A 32 2.79 -1.68 14.27
CA TYR A 32 2.29 -0.78 13.23
C TYR A 32 1.96 -1.48 11.90
N ALA A 33 2.52 -2.66 11.66
CA ALA A 33 2.34 -3.37 10.41
C ALA A 33 2.20 -4.87 10.66
N ARG A 34 1.06 -5.43 10.31
CA ARG A 34 0.87 -6.88 10.29
C ARG A 34 1.70 -7.49 9.18
N ALA A 35 2.25 -8.69 9.42
CA ALA A 35 2.97 -9.42 8.39
C ALA A 35 2.06 -9.70 7.17
N PRO A 36 2.58 -9.68 5.94
CA PRO A 36 1.80 -10.04 4.76
C PRO A 36 1.16 -11.41 4.83
N ALA A 37 1.80 -12.37 5.49
CA ALA A 37 1.22 -13.69 5.73
C ALA A 37 -0.12 -13.66 6.49
N ALA A 38 -0.38 -12.62 7.28
CA ALA A 38 -1.64 -12.42 7.97
C ALA A 38 -2.64 -11.56 7.17
N THR A 39 -2.15 -10.69 6.28
CA THR A 39 -2.99 -9.72 5.58
C THR A 39 -3.37 -10.15 4.17
N LEU A 40 -2.51 -10.87 3.46
CA LEU A 40 -2.77 -11.30 2.09
C LEU A 40 -3.99 -12.24 1.99
N PRO A 41 -4.17 -13.26 2.86
CA PRO A 41 -5.37 -14.09 2.82
C PRO A 41 -6.67 -13.31 3.08
N LEU A 42 -6.61 -12.29 3.94
CA LEU A 42 -7.77 -11.43 4.20
C LEU A 42 -8.08 -10.50 3.00
N ALA A 43 -7.07 -10.10 2.24
CA ALA A 43 -7.29 -9.37 1.01
C ALA A 43 -7.87 -10.27 -0.09
N ASP A 44 -7.40 -11.51 -0.19
CA ASP A 44 -7.93 -12.49 -1.17
C ASP A 44 -9.41 -12.85 -0.92
N ALA A 45 -9.83 -12.83 0.35
CA ALA A 45 -11.20 -13.15 0.72
C ALA A 45 -12.21 -12.00 0.49
N ASP A 46 -11.73 -10.79 0.14
CA ASP A 46 -12.56 -9.61 0.00
C ASP A 46 -12.40 -9.01 -1.42
N PRO A 47 -13.43 -9.09 -2.28
CA PRO A 47 -13.34 -8.59 -3.65
C PRO A 47 -13.16 -7.07 -3.77
N ALA A 48 -13.38 -6.32 -2.70
CA ALA A 48 -13.07 -4.89 -2.66
C ALA A 48 -11.58 -4.60 -2.49
N ARG A 49 -10.77 -5.62 -2.16
CA ARG A 49 -9.35 -5.48 -1.85
C ARG A 49 -8.47 -5.98 -2.97
N THR A 50 -7.51 -5.17 -3.34
CA THR A 50 -6.50 -5.53 -4.34
C THR A 50 -5.12 -5.50 -3.70
N PRO A 51 -4.53 -6.67 -3.39
CA PRO A 51 -3.16 -6.76 -2.90
C PRO A 51 -2.17 -6.50 -4.04
N PHE A 52 -1.04 -5.85 -3.70
CA PHE A 52 0.03 -5.58 -4.66
C PHE A 52 1.42 -5.73 -4.02
N ALA A 53 2.39 -6.08 -4.85
CA ALA A 53 3.81 -6.06 -4.50
C ALA A 53 4.48 -4.79 -5.03
N VAL A 54 5.44 -4.28 -4.26
CA VAL A 54 6.41 -3.28 -4.72
C VAL A 54 7.61 -4.01 -5.27
N VAL A 55 7.95 -3.80 -6.53
CA VAL A 55 9.03 -4.50 -7.22
C VAL A 55 10.10 -3.52 -7.66
N ALA A 56 11.34 -3.77 -7.28
CA ALA A 56 12.51 -3.05 -7.77
C ALA A 56 12.94 -3.58 -9.14
N GLY A 57 13.39 -2.67 -10.00
CA GLY A 57 13.84 -3.01 -11.36
C GLY A 57 12.76 -2.86 -12.43
N PRO A 58 13.17 -2.78 -13.69
CA PRO A 58 12.28 -2.46 -14.82
C PRO A 58 11.59 -3.67 -15.44
N GLY A 59 12.18 -4.86 -15.33
CA GLY A 59 11.70 -6.06 -16.03
C GLY A 59 10.79 -6.96 -15.21
N PRO A 60 10.08 -7.90 -15.86
CA PRO A 60 9.25 -8.87 -15.16
C PRO A 60 10.12 -9.89 -14.40
N VAL A 61 9.62 -10.33 -13.26
CA VAL A 61 10.22 -11.41 -12.47
C VAL A 61 9.90 -12.74 -13.13
N ARG A 62 10.92 -13.59 -13.31
CA ARG A 62 10.81 -14.84 -14.06
C ARG A 62 10.99 -16.10 -13.23
N ASP A 63 11.55 -15.97 -12.03
CA ASP A 63 11.81 -17.08 -11.13
C ASP A 63 11.74 -16.65 -9.65
N ALA A 64 11.78 -17.63 -8.75
CA ALA A 64 11.65 -17.40 -7.32
C ALA A 64 12.83 -16.60 -6.73
N ALA A 65 14.04 -16.78 -7.25
CA ALA A 65 15.22 -16.04 -6.76
C ALA A 65 15.10 -14.55 -7.13
N GLY A 66 14.71 -14.25 -8.37
CA GLY A 66 14.43 -12.90 -8.83
C GLY A 66 13.27 -12.25 -8.05
N ALA A 67 12.23 -13.01 -7.71
CA ALA A 67 11.13 -12.54 -6.89
C ALA A 67 11.62 -12.09 -5.50
N ARG A 68 12.37 -12.93 -4.80
CA ARG A 68 12.95 -12.59 -3.49
C ARG A 68 13.88 -11.38 -3.56
N ALA A 69 14.74 -11.34 -4.58
CA ALA A 69 15.72 -10.27 -4.74
C ALA A 69 15.09 -8.91 -5.06
N SER A 70 13.95 -8.88 -5.75
CA SER A 70 13.33 -7.64 -6.24
C SER A 70 12.06 -7.23 -5.49
N CYS A 71 11.42 -8.12 -4.73
CA CYS A 71 10.21 -7.79 -3.98
C CYS A 71 10.56 -6.88 -2.78
N ALA A 72 10.34 -5.59 -2.97
CA ALA A 72 10.75 -4.55 -2.02
C ALA A 72 9.66 -4.18 -0.99
N GLY A 73 8.41 -4.61 -1.19
CA GLY A 73 7.31 -4.28 -0.30
C GLY A 73 5.98 -4.87 -0.73
N PHE A 74 4.97 -4.57 0.06
CA PHE A 74 3.59 -5.05 -0.10
C PHE A 74 2.61 -3.98 0.35
N GLY A 75 1.43 -3.96 -0.25
CA GLY A 75 0.30 -3.14 0.17
C GLY A 75 -1.01 -3.68 -0.36
N VAL A 76 -2.10 -3.10 0.10
CA VAL A 76 -3.46 -3.41 -0.34
C VAL A 76 -4.18 -2.12 -0.65
N LEU A 77 -4.79 -2.00 -1.82
CA LEU A 77 -5.81 -1.00 -2.11
C LEU A 77 -7.18 -1.58 -1.80
N ASP A 78 -7.96 -0.85 -1.02
CA ASP A 78 -9.28 -1.25 -0.56
C ASP A 78 -10.30 -0.20 -1.05
N ARG A 79 -11.24 -0.62 -1.91
CA ARG A 79 -12.32 0.23 -2.44
C ARG A 79 -13.46 0.39 -1.44
N ALA A 80 -13.25 -0.06 -0.24
CA ALA A 80 -14.31 -0.40 0.64
C ALA A 80 -15.03 0.73 1.32
N VAL A 81 -16.16 0.32 1.72
CA VAL A 81 -17.06 0.83 2.75
C VAL A 81 -16.36 1.38 4.00
N HIS A 82 -15.17 0.86 4.34
CA HIS A 82 -14.32 1.34 5.45
C HIS A 82 -13.80 2.77 5.27
N ALA A 83 -13.87 3.33 4.06
CA ALA A 83 -13.54 4.73 3.83
C ALA A 83 -14.65 5.71 4.28
N ARG A 84 -15.87 5.24 4.52
CA ARG A 84 -17.01 6.10 4.86
C ARG A 84 -16.80 6.98 6.09
N ASP A 85 -16.07 6.45 7.08
CA ASP A 85 -15.77 7.18 8.30
C ASP A 85 -14.42 7.91 8.25
N LEU A 86 -13.71 7.84 7.13
CA LEU A 86 -12.39 8.44 6.97
C LEU A 86 -12.42 9.78 6.26
N VAL A 87 -13.27 9.88 5.24
CA VAL A 87 -13.36 11.04 4.34
C VAL A 87 -14.82 11.41 4.08
N PRO A 88 -15.10 12.68 3.68
CA PRO A 88 -16.45 13.13 3.39
C PRO A 88 -17.09 12.44 2.17
N ASP A 89 -16.29 12.07 1.17
CA ASP A 89 -16.76 11.41 -0.05
C ASP A 89 -16.10 10.04 -0.23
N PRO A 90 -16.61 9.02 0.49
CA PRO A 90 -16.03 7.67 0.43
C PRO A 90 -16.28 6.93 -0.89
N ALA A 91 -17.21 7.40 -1.71
CA ALA A 91 -17.49 6.79 -3.02
C ALA A 91 -16.37 7.03 -4.03
N HIS A 92 -15.68 8.17 -3.89
CA HIS A 92 -14.56 8.55 -4.76
C HIS A 92 -13.19 8.45 -4.06
N ALA A 93 -13.11 7.60 -3.04
CA ALA A 93 -11.86 7.36 -2.31
C ALA A 93 -11.42 5.90 -2.39
N VAL A 94 -10.10 5.67 -2.38
CA VAL A 94 -9.49 4.35 -2.25
C VAL A 94 -8.51 4.33 -1.09
N LEU A 95 -8.62 3.34 -0.22
CA LEU A 95 -7.84 3.23 1.01
C LEU A 95 -6.57 2.40 0.77
N LEU A 96 -5.41 3.00 0.99
CA LEU A 96 -4.14 2.27 1.09
C LEU A 96 -3.99 1.69 2.50
N ARG A 97 -3.90 0.37 2.60
CA ARG A 97 -3.72 -0.33 3.88
C ARG A 97 -2.62 -1.39 3.81
N ALA A 98 -2.20 -1.85 4.98
CA ALA A 98 -1.19 -2.89 5.16
C ALA A 98 0.12 -2.61 4.39
N PHE A 99 0.41 -1.34 4.10
CA PHE A 99 1.60 -0.98 3.34
C PHE A 99 2.85 -1.12 4.20
N HIS A 100 3.82 -1.88 3.69
CA HIS A 100 5.14 -1.97 4.29
C HIS A 100 6.23 -2.14 3.24
N VAL A 101 7.43 -1.75 3.62
CA VAL A 101 8.68 -1.97 2.86
C VAL A 101 9.50 -3.04 3.57
N ALA A 102 9.95 -4.03 2.83
CA ALA A 102 10.80 -5.09 3.36
C ALA A 102 12.07 -4.51 4.02
N PRO A 103 12.58 -5.10 5.12
CA PRO A 103 13.69 -4.55 5.89
C PRO A 103 14.90 -4.13 5.06
N ASP A 104 15.33 -4.97 4.12
CA ASP A 104 16.49 -4.73 3.26
C ASP A 104 16.31 -3.55 2.29
N TRP A 105 15.08 -3.12 2.10
CA TRP A 105 14.70 -2.02 1.22
C TRP A 105 14.35 -0.73 1.95
N GLN A 106 14.35 -0.75 3.29
CA GLN A 106 14.08 0.44 4.08
C GLN A 106 15.26 1.44 4.03
N GLY A 107 14.95 2.73 4.17
CA GLY A 107 15.95 3.81 4.09
C GLY A 107 16.42 4.17 2.68
N LYS A 108 15.98 3.43 1.65
CA LYS A 108 16.36 3.61 0.23
C LYS A 108 15.34 4.41 -0.59
N GLY A 109 14.42 5.10 0.05
CA GLY A 109 13.38 5.89 -0.63
C GLY A 109 12.21 5.09 -1.20
N VAL A 110 12.20 3.76 -1.07
CA VAL A 110 11.19 2.86 -1.62
C VAL A 110 9.77 3.23 -1.19
N GLY A 111 9.57 3.46 0.11
CA GLY A 111 8.24 3.80 0.64
C GLY A 111 7.66 5.08 0.02
N ARG A 112 8.48 6.13 -0.06
CA ARG A 112 8.10 7.38 -0.71
C ARG A 112 7.77 7.16 -2.19
N ALA A 113 8.68 6.54 -2.94
CA ALA A 113 8.50 6.33 -4.37
C ALA A 113 7.25 5.49 -4.70
N SER A 114 6.97 4.46 -3.88
CA SER A 114 5.81 3.58 -4.08
C SER A 114 4.47 4.24 -3.79
N CYS A 115 4.44 5.24 -2.89
CA CYS A 115 3.23 5.95 -2.49
C CYS A 115 3.03 7.28 -3.23
N SER A 116 4.00 7.71 -4.06
CA SER A 116 3.92 8.94 -4.84
C SER A 116 3.25 8.73 -6.20
N ALA A 117 2.76 9.84 -6.79
CA ALA A 117 2.44 9.91 -8.20
C ALA A 117 3.70 9.71 -9.06
N PRO A 118 3.60 9.15 -10.28
CA PRO A 118 2.39 8.56 -10.85
C PRO A 118 2.21 7.07 -10.51
N LEU A 119 3.07 6.49 -9.66
CA LEU A 119 3.16 5.04 -9.52
C LEU A 119 1.92 4.45 -8.84
N LEU A 120 1.55 5.02 -7.67
CA LEU A 120 0.36 4.56 -6.95
C LEU A 120 -0.93 4.97 -7.64
N ASP A 121 -0.93 6.11 -8.33
CA ASP A 121 -2.10 6.63 -9.03
C ASP A 121 -2.50 5.76 -10.21
N ARG A 122 -1.54 5.23 -10.97
CA ARG A 122 -1.82 4.25 -12.03
C ARG A 122 -2.48 2.99 -11.50
N LEU A 123 -1.99 2.49 -10.38
CA LEU A 123 -2.60 1.32 -9.73
C LEU A 123 -3.99 1.65 -9.20
N ALA A 124 -4.17 2.82 -8.58
CA ALA A 124 -5.45 3.28 -8.08
C ALA A 124 -6.48 3.42 -9.21
N ALA A 125 -6.11 4.01 -10.35
CA ALA A 125 -6.97 4.12 -11.53
C ALA A 125 -7.37 2.76 -12.12
N GLU A 126 -6.49 1.75 -12.06
CA GLU A 126 -6.84 0.39 -12.49
C GLU A 126 -7.82 -0.32 -11.53
N VAL A 127 -7.73 -0.01 -10.25
CA VAL A 127 -8.47 -0.71 -9.18
C VAL A 127 -9.79 -0.02 -8.87
N ALA A 128 -9.78 1.29 -8.88
CA ALA A 128 -10.90 2.17 -8.51
C ALA A 128 -10.93 3.36 -9.48
N PRO A 129 -11.44 3.18 -10.71
CA PRO A 129 -11.38 4.21 -11.76
C PRO A 129 -12.15 5.49 -11.40
N ASP A 130 -13.15 5.37 -10.52
CA ASP A 130 -13.96 6.52 -10.08
C ASP A 130 -13.33 7.24 -8.86
N ALA A 131 -12.22 6.72 -8.31
CA ALA A 131 -11.57 7.35 -7.18
C ALA A 131 -10.79 8.59 -7.61
N SER A 132 -11.01 9.68 -6.90
CA SER A 132 -10.27 10.94 -7.04
C SER A 132 -9.28 11.18 -5.90
N GLU A 133 -9.35 10.35 -4.84
CA GLU A 133 -8.57 10.52 -3.63
C GLU A 133 -8.01 9.20 -3.09
N LEU A 134 -6.73 9.21 -2.71
CA LEU A 134 -6.09 8.17 -1.91
C LEU A 134 -6.17 8.53 -0.43
N VAL A 135 -6.57 7.56 0.39
CA VAL A 135 -6.69 7.69 1.85
C VAL A 135 -5.77 6.68 2.51
N LEU A 136 -5.23 6.99 3.65
CA LEU A 136 -4.57 6.04 4.54
C LEU A 136 -4.76 6.41 6.01
N CYS A 137 -4.60 5.42 6.89
CA CYS A 137 -4.48 5.62 8.32
C CYS A 137 -3.08 5.23 8.77
N VAL A 138 -2.45 6.05 9.59
CA VAL A 138 -1.12 5.80 10.15
C VAL A 138 -1.16 6.02 11.65
N ASP A 139 -0.58 5.09 12.41
CA ASP A 139 -0.45 5.24 13.86
C ASP A 139 0.27 6.55 14.22
N GLU A 140 -0.30 7.33 15.14
CA GLU A 140 0.23 8.65 15.54
C GLU A 140 1.66 8.54 16.10
N ALA A 141 1.99 7.42 16.73
CA ALA A 141 3.35 7.16 17.22
C ALA A 141 4.33 6.79 16.08
N ASN A 142 3.83 6.36 14.92
CA ASN A 142 4.65 6.00 13.76
C ASN A 142 5.06 7.23 12.94
N ARG A 143 5.78 8.16 13.59
CA ARG A 143 6.25 9.41 12.97
C ARG A 143 7.11 9.18 11.71
N ARG A 144 7.78 8.02 11.62
CA ARG A 144 8.59 7.67 10.44
C ARG A 144 7.70 7.43 9.23
N ALA A 145 6.65 6.64 9.37
CA ALA A 145 5.70 6.37 8.28
C ALA A 145 4.95 7.66 7.89
N ALA A 146 4.47 8.45 8.86
CA ALA A 146 3.80 9.72 8.60
C ALA A 146 4.66 10.68 7.76
N ARG A 147 5.97 10.77 8.05
CA ARG A 147 6.90 11.56 7.22
C ARG A 147 7.08 11.00 5.81
N VAL A 148 7.10 9.68 5.66
CA VAL A 148 7.21 9.04 4.33
C VAL A 148 5.97 9.35 3.50
N TYR A 149 4.77 9.23 4.08
CA TYR A 149 3.52 9.56 3.41
C TYR A 149 3.42 11.05 3.09
N GLY A 150 3.79 11.94 4.02
CA GLY A 150 3.86 13.37 3.76
C GLY A 150 4.79 13.70 2.59
N ALA A 151 5.97 13.07 2.54
CA ALA A 151 6.91 13.22 1.41
C ALA A 151 6.41 12.60 0.09
N ALA A 152 5.41 11.72 0.15
CA ALA A 152 4.71 11.16 -1.01
C ALA A 152 3.47 11.97 -1.42
N GLY A 153 3.22 13.11 -0.80
CA GLY A 153 2.13 14.04 -1.13
C GLY A 153 0.86 13.89 -0.28
N PHE A 154 0.84 13.00 0.70
CA PHE A 154 -0.30 12.88 1.62
C PHE A 154 -0.29 14.01 2.65
N SER A 155 -1.46 14.55 2.94
CA SER A 155 -1.69 15.59 3.95
C SER A 155 -2.56 15.05 5.08
N PHE A 156 -2.28 15.47 6.31
CA PHE A 156 -3.13 15.15 7.46
C PHE A 156 -4.44 15.94 7.38
N THR A 157 -5.56 15.23 7.50
CA THR A 157 -6.90 15.84 7.40
C THR A 157 -7.36 16.57 8.65
N GLY A 158 -6.61 16.50 9.75
CA GLY A 158 -7.07 16.92 11.08
C GLY A 158 -7.82 15.82 11.84
N ARG A 159 -8.24 14.74 11.16
CA ARG A 159 -9.02 13.67 11.76
C ARG A 159 -8.14 12.61 12.40
N ARG A 160 -8.50 12.22 13.61
CA ARG A 160 -7.90 11.10 14.34
C ARG A 160 -8.97 10.05 14.63
N LEU A 161 -8.57 8.79 14.57
CA LEU A 161 -9.41 7.64 14.86
C LEU A 161 -8.73 6.78 15.92
N PHE A 162 -9.53 6.26 16.85
CA PHE A 162 -9.05 5.23 17.74
C PHE A 162 -9.41 3.86 17.15
N ALA A 163 -8.41 3.02 16.93
CA ALA A 163 -8.56 1.67 16.40
C ALA A 163 -7.96 0.65 17.35
N GLU A 164 -8.76 -0.23 17.90
CA GLU A 164 -8.25 -1.35 18.69
C GLU A 164 -7.68 -2.46 17.80
N PRO A 165 -6.55 -3.06 18.14
CA PRO A 165 -5.63 -2.74 19.25
C PRO A 165 -4.58 -1.68 18.89
N ASP A 166 -4.68 -1.08 17.72
CA ASP A 166 -3.62 -0.29 17.06
C ASP A 166 -3.46 1.13 17.65
N GLY A 167 -4.42 1.59 18.49
CA GLY A 167 -4.36 2.89 19.15
C GLY A 167 -4.84 4.06 18.27
N MET A 168 -4.32 5.27 18.51
CA MET A 168 -4.72 6.48 17.81
C MET A 168 -4.05 6.55 16.43
N GLN A 169 -4.87 6.73 15.40
CA GLN A 169 -4.42 6.83 14.00
C GLN A 169 -4.73 8.20 13.41
N LEU A 170 -3.80 8.71 12.62
CA LEU A 170 -3.97 9.92 11.80
C LEU A 170 -4.54 9.52 10.45
N VAL A 171 -5.59 10.20 9.99
CA VAL A 171 -6.12 10.05 8.64
C VAL A 171 -5.38 11.01 7.72
N MET A 172 -4.77 10.46 6.68
CA MET A 172 -4.05 11.25 5.67
C MET A 172 -4.65 10.98 4.29
N VAL A 173 -4.69 12.03 3.46
CA VAL A 173 -5.25 11.99 2.12
C VAL A 173 -4.31 12.60 1.09
N ARG A 174 -4.45 12.16 -0.14
CA ARG A 174 -3.80 12.74 -1.31
C ARG A 174 -4.72 12.63 -2.53
N PRO A 175 -4.91 13.70 -3.31
CA PRO A 175 -5.60 13.58 -4.59
C PRO A 175 -4.88 12.58 -5.51
N ILE A 176 -5.64 11.89 -6.35
CA ILE A 176 -5.12 11.08 -7.43
C ILE A 176 -4.92 12.01 -8.62
N ASP A 177 -3.68 12.13 -9.09
CA ASP A 177 -3.42 12.84 -10.33
C ASP A 177 -3.99 12.00 -11.49
N ALA A 178 -5.14 12.40 -11.98
CA ALA A 178 -5.63 11.92 -13.26
C ALA A 178 -4.60 12.36 -14.30
N GLY A 179 -3.66 11.46 -14.63
CA GLY A 179 -2.58 11.74 -15.58
C GLY A 179 -3.18 12.38 -16.80
N GLY A 180 -2.87 13.66 -16.99
CA GLY A 180 -3.33 14.44 -18.11
C GLY A 180 -2.93 13.70 -19.39
N GLY A 181 -3.93 13.16 -20.08
CA GLY A 181 -3.82 12.74 -21.45
C GLY A 181 -3.56 14.01 -22.27
N SER A 182 -2.34 14.19 -22.69
CA SER A 182 -1.95 15.08 -23.79
C SER A 182 -1.30 14.24 -24.84
#